data_0d167dd4515fdd0ee82a90725597d227
#
_entry.id   0d167dd4515fdd0ee82a90725597d227
#
_cell.length_a   1.000
_cell.length_b   1.000
_cell.length_c   1.000
_cell.angle_alpha   90.00
_cell.angle_beta   90.00
_cell.angle_gamma   90.00
#
_symmetry.space_group_name_H-M   'P 1'
#
loop_
_entity.id
_entity.type
_entity.pdbx_description
1 polymer ?
#
loop_
_entity_poly.entity_id
_entity_poly.type
_entity_poly.pdbx_seq_one_letter_code
_entity_poly.pdbx_strand_id
1 'polypeptide(L)'
;MSYAKVLGATNRQDGYLEGNGYLVSWCVGHLVELAPPNVYDAKYVKWSIADLPILPQKWQYLVSASTKKQFGILQKLMHRPDVDSIVNSCDSGREGELIFRLVYQQAGCKKPFSRLWLSSMEENAIREGFAHLKPSTEYDALYNAALCRERADWMVGINASRLFSCLYNQPLAVGRVMTPVLAMTVVREAAIAAFTPEKFYTVDLELTSGCTASSRRIPEKNVAENLLKACRKEMVATIQRITRKEKSENPPPLYDLTTLQRDANRLLGYSAQQTLDYVQRLYEKKLTTYPRTDSCYITDDDEEMLEELTEELERFLDITPADADEAVPRTRRTVNREKVTDHHAILPTRSMLQADL
;
A
#
# COMPACT_ATOMS: atom_id res chain seq x y z
N MET A 1 -9.29 6.25 -17.83
CA MET A 1 -10.68 6.65 -18.17
C MET A 1 -11.00 8.05 -17.64
N SER A 2 -10.62 8.40 -16.40
CA SER A 2 -10.88 9.74 -15.82
C SER A 2 -10.23 10.87 -16.63
N TYR A 3 -8.96 10.76 -16.97
CA TYR A 3 -8.27 11.75 -17.83
C TYR A 3 -8.99 11.96 -19.17
N ALA A 4 -9.37 10.87 -19.84
CA ALA A 4 -10.00 10.95 -21.14
C ALA A 4 -11.34 11.73 -21.10
N LYS A 5 -12.14 11.51 -20.05
CA LYS A 5 -13.39 12.25 -19.83
C LYS A 5 -13.13 13.74 -19.65
N VAL A 6 -12.17 14.09 -18.77
CA VAL A 6 -11.85 15.49 -18.45
C VAL A 6 -11.27 16.25 -19.66
N LEU A 7 -10.45 15.55 -20.47
CA LEU A 7 -9.83 16.11 -21.67
C LEU A 7 -10.73 16.09 -22.91
N GLY A 8 -11.90 15.44 -22.85
CA GLY A 8 -12.81 15.30 -23.97
C GLY A 8 -12.37 14.26 -25.02
N ALA A 9 -11.46 13.35 -24.67
CA ALA A 9 -11.05 12.24 -25.53
C ALA A 9 -12.02 11.08 -25.38
N THR A 10 -13.17 11.14 -26.06
CA THR A 10 -14.29 10.22 -25.86
C THR A 10 -14.41 9.13 -26.93
N ASN A 11 -13.76 9.31 -28.08
CA ASN A 11 -13.80 8.36 -29.18
C ASN A 11 -12.93 7.13 -28.86
N ARG A 12 -13.55 5.99 -28.63
CA ARG A 12 -12.88 4.76 -28.21
C ARG A 12 -12.27 4.00 -29.40
N GLN A 13 -10.99 3.70 -29.26
CA GLN A 13 -10.21 2.92 -30.20
C GLN A 13 -9.66 1.65 -29.51
N ASP A 14 -8.99 0.77 -30.27
CA ASP A 14 -8.33 -0.40 -29.68
C ASP A 14 -7.09 0.04 -28.87
N GLY A 15 -7.19 0.00 -27.55
CA GLY A 15 -6.12 0.33 -26.61
C GLY A 15 -5.91 1.82 -26.33
N TYR A 16 -6.75 2.73 -26.82
CA TYR A 16 -6.69 4.17 -26.52
C TYR A 16 -8.03 4.86 -26.73
N LEU A 17 -8.13 6.12 -26.28
CA LEU A 17 -9.24 7.03 -26.58
C LEU A 17 -8.68 8.27 -27.28
N GLU A 18 -9.45 8.84 -28.19
CA GLU A 18 -9.07 10.01 -29.00
C GLU A 18 -10.17 11.07 -28.98
N GLY A 19 -9.80 12.33 -28.99
CA GLY A 19 -10.72 13.46 -29.10
C GLY A 19 -10.10 14.74 -28.53
N ASN A 20 -10.65 15.87 -28.95
CA ASN A 20 -10.27 17.20 -28.49
C ASN A 20 -8.74 17.47 -28.53
N GLY A 21 -8.04 16.93 -29.53
CA GLY A 21 -6.57 17.08 -29.65
C GLY A 21 -5.76 16.19 -28.72
N TYR A 22 -6.38 15.24 -28.01
CA TYR A 22 -5.72 14.31 -27.10
C TYR A 22 -5.86 12.85 -27.54
N LEU A 23 -4.80 12.10 -27.30
CA LEU A 23 -4.75 10.64 -27.35
C LEU A 23 -4.48 10.14 -25.93
N VAL A 24 -5.40 9.42 -25.35
CA VAL A 24 -5.27 8.88 -23.99
C VAL A 24 -5.16 7.37 -24.04
N SER A 25 -4.02 6.85 -23.65
CA SER A 25 -3.75 5.41 -23.56
C SER A 25 -3.21 5.06 -22.19
N TRP A 26 -2.97 3.77 -21.94
CA TRP A 26 -2.61 3.27 -20.61
C TRP A 26 -1.61 2.14 -20.66
N CYS A 27 -0.86 1.96 -19.58
CA CYS A 27 -0.12 0.76 -19.27
C CYS A 27 -0.99 -0.21 -18.43
N VAL A 28 -0.80 -1.49 -18.63
CA VAL A 28 -1.46 -2.56 -17.85
C VAL A 28 -0.45 -3.17 -16.86
N GLY A 29 0.14 -2.31 -16.01
CA GLY A 29 1.29 -2.62 -15.19
C GLY A 29 2.61 -2.45 -15.96
N HIS A 30 3.66 -3.20 -15.61
CA HIS A 30 4.93 -3.18 -16.32
C HIS A 30 4.80 -3.85 -17.70
N LEU A 31 5.04 -3.10 -18.78
CA LEU A 31 5.07 -3.61 -20.14
C LEU A 31 6.47 -4.03 -20.57
N VAL A 32 7.46 -3.45 -19.91
CA VAL A 32 8.90 -3.64 -20.16
C VAL A 32 9.53 -4.09 -18.85
N GLU A 33 10.35 -5.11 -18.91
CA GLU A 33 10.99 -5.74 -17.75
C GLU A 33 12.46 -6.05 -18.02
N LEU A 34 13.26 -6.22 -16.97
CA LEU A 34 14.66 -6.62 -17.09
C LEU A 34 14.77 -8.00 -17.73
N ALA A 35 15.69 -8.11 -18.67
CA ALA A 35 15.96 -9.36 -19.34
C ALA A 35 16.43 -10.45 -18.36
N PRO A 36 15.98 -11.70 -18.52
CA PRO A 36 16.47 -12.82 -17.74
C PRO A 36 17.94 -13.14 -18.10
N PRO A 37 18.68 -13.84 -17.22
CA PRO A 37 20.11 -14.10 -17.41
C PRO A 37 20.50 -14.73 -18.74
N ASN A 38 19.69 -15.63 -19.26
CA ASN A 38 19.95 -16.33 -20.52
C ASN A 38 19.94 -15.42 -21.77
N VAL A 39 19.42 -14.21 -21.67
CA VAL A 39 19.48 -13.19 -22.72
C VAL A 39 20.87 -12.55 -22.79
N TYR A 40 21.57 -12.49 -21.66
CA TYR A 40 22.94 -11.98 -21.61
C TYR A 40 23.97 -12.98 -22.11
N ASP A 41 23.79 -14.26 -21.73
CA ASP A 41 24.67 -15.36 -22.18
C ASP A 41 23.89 -16.69 -22.10
N ALA A 42 23.99 -17.50 -23.17
CA ALA A 42 23.33 -18.79 -23.24
C ALA A 42 23.78 -19.78 -22.13
N LYS A 43 25.00 -19.63 -21.57
CA LYS A 43 25.48 -20.45 -20.46
C LYS A 43 24.58 -20.33 -19.22
N TYR A 44 23.92 -19.21 -19.04
CA TYR A 44 23.01 -18.97 -17.89
C TYR A 44 21.65 -19.69 -18.00
N VAL A 45 21.39 -20.44 -19.09
CA VAL A 45 20.20 -21.31 -19.15
C VAL A 45 20.27 -22.40 -18.08
N LYS A 46 21.45 -23.03 -17.94
CA LYS A 46 21.71 -23.99 -16.87
C LYS A 46 22.26 -23.27 -15.63
N TRP A 47 21.69 -23.57 -14.49
CA TRP A 47 22.17 -22.97 -13.25
C TRP A 47 23.44 -23.69 -12.77
N SER A 48 24.49 -22.94 -12.53
CA SER A 48 25.78 -23.40 -12.05
C SER A 48 26.39 -22.41 -11.09
N ILE A 49 26.99 -22.88 -10.01
CA ILE A 49 27.72 -22.03 -9.05
C ILE A 49 28.93 -21.36 -9.71
N ALA A 50 29.54 -22.04 -10.65
CA ALA A 50 30.73 -21.53 -11.36
C ALA A 50 30.43 -20.27 -12.22
N ASP A 51 29.16 -20.03 -12.54
CA ASP A 51 28.73 -18.87 -13.34
C ASP A 51 28.29 -17.66 -12.47
N LEU A 52 28.41 -17.76 -11.16
CA LEU A 52 28.02 -16.71 -10.23
C LEU A 52 29.25 -15.88 -9.77
N PRO A 53 29.10 -14.59 -9.51
CA PRO A 53 27.88 -13.80 -9.66
C PRO A 53 27.60 -13.35 -11.10
N ILE A 54 26.31 -13.29 -11.50
CA ILE A 54 25.89 -12.72 -12.77
C ILE A 54 25.74 -11.21 -12.57
N LEU A 55 26.63 -10.43 -13.17
CA LEU A 55 26.69 -8.98 -13.08
C LEU A 55 26.67 -8.33 -14.46
N PRO A 56 25.50 -7.95 -14.99
CA PRO A 56 25.40 -7.34 -16.31
C PRO A 56 26.18 -6.02 -16.39
N GLN A 57 27.08 -5.90 -17.36
CA GLN A 57 27.76 -4.63 -17.63
C GLN A 57 26.84 -3.62 -18.32
N LYS A 58 25.92 -4.11 -19.14
CA LYS A 58 24.91 -3.33 -19.83
C LYS A 58 23.55 -3.98 -19.61
N TRP A 59 22.65 -3.24 -18.98
CA TRP A 59 21.30 -3.70 -18.71
C TRP A 59 20.48 -3.82 -19.99
N GLN A 60 19.77 -4.92 -20.14
CA GLN A 60 18.85 -5.18 -21.25
C GLN A 60 17.43 -5.27 -20.74
N TYR A 61 16.52 -4.74 -21.54
CA TYR A 61 15.10 -4.69 -21.24
C TYR A 61 14.32 -5.36 -22.36
N LEU A 62 13.27 -6.09 -22.02
CA LEU A 62 12.41 -6.80 -22.95
C LEU A 62 10.95 -6.39 -22.76
N VAL A 63 10.22 -6.36 -23.86
CA VAL A 63 8.75 -6.22 -23.80
C VAL A 63 8.16 -7.55 -23.34
N SER A 64 7.37 -7.52 -22.28
CA SER A 64 6.70 -8.72 -21.75
C SER A 64 5.76 -9.32 -22.82
N ALA A 65 5.79 -10.64 -22.97
CA ALA A 65 4.97 -11.34 -23.97
C ALA A 65 3.47 -11.09 -23.78
N SER A 66 3.01 -11.02 -22.52
CA SER A 66 1.60 -10.81 -22.17
C SER A 66 1.09 -9.41 -22.51
N THR A 67 1.97 -8.41 -22.54
CA THR A 67 1.61 -7.01 -22.77
C THR A 67 2.03 -6.46 -24.14
N LYS A 68 2.59 -7.33 -25.00
CA LYS A 68 3.14 -6.96 -26.30
C LYS A 68 2.15 -6.20 -27.20
N LYS A 69 0.85 -6.57 -27.14
CA LYS A 69 -0.20 -5.87 -27.92
C LYS A 69 -0.29 -4.42 -27.48
N GLN A 70 -0.44 -4.16 -26.19
CA GLN A 70 -0.58 -2.81 -25.65
C GLN A 70 0.70 -1.97 -25.85
N PHE A 71 1.87 -2.59 -25.68
CA PHE A 71 3.15 -1.93 -26.00
C PHE A 71 3.20 -1.49 -27.47
N GLY A 72 2.78 -2.35 -28.42
CA GLY A 72 2.74 -2.01 -29.84
C GLY A 72 1.78 -0.85 -30.16
N ILE A 73 0.67 -0.75 -29.45
CA ILE A 73 -0.26 0.39 -29.56
C ILE A 73 0.41 1.67 -29.08
N LEU A 74 0.98 1.67 -27.87
CA LEU A 74 1.70 2.82 -27.32
C LEU A 74 2.83 3.27 -28.21
N GLN A 75 3.62 2.34 -28.74
CA GLN A 75 4.72 2.62 -29.66
C GLN A 75 4.21 3.34 -30.93
N LYS A 76 3.12 2.84 -31.52
CA LYS A 76 2.51 3.48 -32.72
C LYS A 76 2.00 4.88 -32.40
N LEU A 77 1.30 5.08 -31.28
CA LEU A 77 0.79 6.37 -30.85
C LEU A 77 1.91 7.39 -30.64
N MET A 78 2.99 6.97 -29.95
CA MET A 78 4.16 7.82 -29.70
C MET A 78 4.87 8.28 -30.99
N HIS A 79 4.75 7.51 -32.10
CA HIS A 79 5.36 7.83 -33.38
C HIS A 79 4.41 8.47 -34.39
N ARG A 80 3.15 8.70 -34.05
CA ARG A 80 2.20 9.41 -34.94
C ARG A 80 2.73 10.80 -35.29
N PRO A 81 2.70 11.22 -36.55
CA PRO A 81 3.24 12.53 -36.98
C PRO A 81 2.44 13.71 -36.41
N ASP A 82 1.17 13.52 -36.06
CA ASP A 82 0.25 14.49 -35.47
C ASP A 82 0.33 14.57 -33.93
N VAL A 83 1.25 13.87 -33.30
CA VAL A 83 1.54 13.95 -31.87
C VAL A 83 2.80 14.81 -31.68
N ASP A 84 2.67 15.95 -31.02
CA ASP A 84 3.79 16.88 -30.80
C ASP A 84 4.55 16.56 -29.51
N SER A 85 3.85 16.18 -28.46
CA SER A 85 4.41 15.92 -27.14
C SER A 85 3.68 14.80 -26.40
N ILE A 86 4.28 14.31 -25.34
CA ILE A 86 3.72 13.22 -24.52
C ILE A 86 3.58 13.70 -23.08
N VAL A 87 2.51 13.30 -22.41
CA VAL A 87 2.32 13.56 -21.00
C VAL A 87 2.40 12.22 -20.24
N ASN A 88 3.39 12.11 -19.35
CA ASN A 88 3.44 11.01 -18.41
C ASN A 88 2.40 11.22 -17.31
N SER A 89 1.30 10.49 -17.40
CA SER A 89 0.19 10.49 -16.46
C SER A 89 0.09 9.17 -15.68
N CYS A 90 1.18 8.39 -15.62
CA CYS A 90 1.25 7.23 -14.73
C CYS A 90 1.24 7.69 -13.26
N ASP A 91 1.02 6.74 -12.35
CA ASP A 91 0.93 7.02 -10.91
C ASP A 91 2.03 7.96 -10.42
N SER A 92 1.67 8.83 -9.48
CA SER A 92 2.55 9.86 -8.93
C SER A 92 3.53 9.25 -7.92
N GLY A 93 4.46 8.42 -8.43
CA GLY A 93 5.43 7.69 -7.63
C GLY A 93 6.57 7.11 -8.47
N ARG A 94 7.49 6.43 -7.80
CA ARG A 94 8.66 5.77 -8.43
C ARG A 94 8.26 4.78 -9.52
N GLU A 95 7.26 3.95 -9.23
CA GLU A 95 6.84 2.89 -10.14
C GLU A 95 6.20 3.45 -11.40
N GLY A 96 5.32 4.47 -11.26
CA GLY A 96 4.72 5.12 -12.42
C GLY A 96 5.74 5.80 -13.31
N GLU A 97 6.77 6.43 -12.72
CA GLU A 97 7.88 7.04 -13.46
C GLU A 97 8.71 5.98 -14.19
N LEU A 98 9.01 4.85 -13.53
CA LEU A 98 9.75 3.74 -14.12
C LEU A 98 8.97 3.10 -15.28
N ILE A 99 7.70 2.77 -15.09
CA ILE A 99 6.84 2.15 -16.12
C ILE A 99 6.82 3.02 -17.37
N PHE A 100 6.55 4.32 -17.22
CA PHE A 100 6.50 5.23 -18.36
C PHE A 100 7.83 5.31 -19.09
N ARG A 101 8.93 5.58 -18.38
CA ARG A 101 10.23 5.80 -19.01
C ARG A 101 10.81 4.55 -19.68
N LEU A 102 10.58 3.37 -19.12
CA LEU A 102 10.95 2.12 -19.77
C LEU A 102 10.19 1.91 -21.08
N VAL A 103 8.87 2.18 -21.08
CA VAL A 103 8.05 2.10 -22.31
C VAL A 103 8.52 3.14 -23.33
N TYR A 104 8.72 4.38 -22.91
CA TYR A 104 9.18 5.46 -23.77
C TYR A 104 10.53 5.15 -24.43
N GLN A 105 11.50 4.67 -23.64
CA GLN A 105 12.83 4.30 -24.13
C GLN A 105 12.78 3.07 -25.06
N GLN A 106 12.04 2.04 -24.65
CA GLN A 106 11.91 0.80 -25.43
C GLN A 106 11.13 1.02 -26.73
N ALA A 107 10.20 1.97 -26.75
CA ALA A 107 9.53 2.40 -27.97
C ALA A 107 10.45 3.16 -28.91
N GLY A 108 11.58 3.67 -28.44
CA GLY A 108 12.50 4.51 -29.22
C GLY A 108 11.96 5.91 -29.49
N CYS A 109 11.03 6.38 -28.67
CA CYS A 109 10.45 7.71 -28.82
C CYS A 109 11.47 8.79 -28.49
N LYS A 110 11.42 9.91 -29.23
CA LYS A 110 12.30 11.08 -29.02
C LYS A 110 11.53 12.38 -28.86
N LYS A 111 10.20 12.33 -28.84
CA LYS A 111 9.35 13.51 -28.65
C LYS A 111 9.51 14.05 -27.23
N PRO A 112 9.36 15.37 -27.01
CA PRO A 112 9.40 15.92 -25.67
C PRO A 112 8.26 15.33 -24.83
N PHE A 113 8.51 15.14 -23.53
CA PHE A 113 7.47 14.75 -22.61
C PHE A 113 7.51 15.54 -21.31
N SER A 114 6.34 15.73 -20.74
CA SER A 114 6.10 16.40 -19.46
C SER A 114 5.50 15.45 -18.45
N ARG A 115 5.54 15.80 -17.20
CA ARG A 115 4.98 15.02 -16.11
C ARG A 115 3.70 15.67 -15.57
N LEU A 116 2.62 14.91 -15.56
CA LEU A 116 1.42 15.20 -14.78
C LEU A 116 1.57 14.53 -13.42
N TRP A 117 1.61 15.34 -12.35
CA TRP A 117 1.72 14.83 -10.98
C TRP A 117 0.45 15.16 -10.22
N LEU A 118 -0.31 14.13 -9.84
CA LEU A 118 -1.58 14.27 -9.14
C LEU A 118 -1.59 13.44 -7.89
N SER A 119 -2.15 13.98 -6.82
CA SER A 119 -2.47 13.28 -5.57
C SER A 119 -3.95 12.86 -5.48
N SER A 120 -4.81 13.46 -6.31
CA SER A 120 -6.24 13.15 -6.40
C SER A 120 -6.66 12.94 -7.86
N MET A 121 -7.67 12.10 -8.08
CA MET A 121 -8.25 11.79 -9.41
C MET A 121 -9.56 12.56 -9.67
N GLU A 122 -9.87 13.53 -8.84
CA GLU A 122 -11.02 14.43 -9.04
C GLU A 122 -10.86 15.28 -10.29
N GLU A 123 -11.99 15.63 -10.93
CA GLU A 123 -11.97 16.34 -12.22
C GLU A 123 -11.23 17.70 -12.15
N ASN A 124 -11.40 18.43 -11.04
CA ASN A 124 -10.75 19.73 -10.85
C ASN A 124 -9.22 19.55 -10.69
N ALA A 125 -8.78 18.60 -9.89
CA ALA A 125 -7.36 18.29 -9.72
C ALA A 125 -6.70 17.88 -11.05
N ILE A 126 -7.40 17.10 -11.88
CA ILE A 126 -6.92 16.72 -13.22
C ILE A 126 -6.79 17.96 -14.11
N ARG A 127 -7.78 18.85 -14.17
CA ARG A 127 -7.73 20.08 -14.99
C ARG A 127 -6.59 20.99 -14.58
N GLU A 128 -6.45 21.21 -13.29
CA GLU A 128 -5.37 22.03 -12.73
C GLU A 128 -4.00 21.41 -13.00
N GLY A 129 -3.85 20.10 -12.81
CA GLY A 129 -2.62 19.39 -13.10
C GLY A 129 -2.20 19.52 -14.58
N PHE A 130 -3.13 19.43 -15.52
CA PHE A 130 -2.84 19.65 -16.94
C PHE A 130 -2.49 21.11 -17.27
N ALA A 131 -2.99 22.08 -16.52
CA ALA A 131 -2.58 23.48 -16.64
C ALA A 131 -1.16 23.72 -16.10
N HIS A 132 -0.65 22.85 -15.21
CA HIS A 132 0.64 23.01 -14.52
C HIS A 132 1.56 21.78 -14.71
N LEU A 133 1.67 21.30 -15.96
CA LEU A 133 2.59 20.21 -16.30
C LEU A 133 4.02 20.56 -15.95
N LYS A 134 4.74 19.62 -15.36
CA LYS A 134 6.13 19.79 -14.94
C LYS A 134 7.11 19.23 -15.96
N PRO A 135 8.31 19.82 -16.08
CA PRO A 135 9.36 19.27 -16.92
C PRO A 135 9.75 17.85 -16.46
N SER A 136 9.96 16.95 -17.40
CA SER A 136 10.35 15.57 -17.12
C SER A 136 11.65 15.45 -16.32
N THR A 137 12.55 16.41 -16.47
CA THR A 137 13.88 16.44 -15.81
C THR A 137 13.80 16.60 -14.30
N GLU A 138 12.73 17.16 -13.76
CA GLU A 138 12.52 17.25 -12.31
C GLU A 138 12.37 15.85 -11.66
N TYR A 139 12.04 14.84 -12.45
CA TYR A 139 11.80 13.46 -11.99
C TYR A 139 12.92 12.47 -12.32
N ASP A 140 14.08 12.97 -12.79
CA ASP A 140 15.23 12.11 -13.12
C ASP A 140 15.79 11.39 -11.90
N ALA A 141 15.85 12.05 -10.75
CA ALA A 141 16.28 11.43 -9.50
C ALA A 141 15.32 10.32 -9.06
N LEU A 142 14.01 10.53 -9.21
CA LEU A 142 12.97 9.55 -8.89
C LEU A 142 13.08 8.32 -9.80
N TYR A 143 13.24 8.52 -11.10
CA TYR A 143 13.48 7.46 -12.06
C TYR A 143 14.75 6.65 -11.74
N ASN A 144 15.85 7.34 -11.46
CA ASN A 144 17.10 6.68 -11.11
C ASN A 144 16.98 5.85 -9.81
N ALA A 145 16.25 6.34 -8.81
CA ALA A 145 15.97 5.59 -7.59
C ALA A 145 15.19 4.30 -7.88
N ALA A 146 14.19 4.36 -8.76
CA ALA A 146 13.43 3.20 -9.21
C ALA A 146 14.29 2.19 -9.97
N LEU A 147 15.13 2.66 -10.90
CA LEU A 147 16.08 1.82 -11.63
C LEU A 147 17.08 1.13 -10.72
N CYS A 148 17.65 1.85 -9.75
CA CYS A 148 18.58 1.27 -8.79
C CYS A 148 17.93 0.14 -8.00
N ARG A 149 16.70 0.36 -7.54
CA ARG A 149 15.92 -0.66 -6.83
C ARG A 149 15.67 -1.89 -7.69
N GLU A 150 15.14 -1.70 -8.90
CA GLU A 150 14.83 -2.80 -9.83
C GLU A 150 16.08 -3.65 -10.13
N ARG A 151 17.21 -3.00 -10.43
CA ARG A 151 18.47 -3.68 -10.72
C ARG A 151 19.06 -4.38 -9.50
N ALA A 152 18.98 -3.78 -8.32
CA ALA A 152 19.40 -4.41 -7.07
C ALA A 152 18.56 -5.64 -6.74
N ASP A 153 17.23 -5.55 -6.86
CA ASP A 153 16.31 -6.66 -6.66
C ASP A 153 16.60 -7.80 -7.66
N TRP A 154 16.89 -7.48 -8.93
CA TRP A 154 17.29 -8.46 -9.93
C TRP A 154 18.63 -9.13 -9.58
N MET A 155 19.67 -8.35 -9.25
CA MET A 155 20.99 -8.88 -8.91
C MET A 155 20.95 -9.80 -7.70
N VAL A 156 20.32 -9.36 -6.62
CA VAL A 156 20.20 -10.16 -5.39
C VAL A 156 19.32 -11.38 -5.64
N GLY A 157 18.15 -11.18 -6.22
CA GLY A 157 17.18 -12.24 -6.45
C GLY A 157 17.73 -13.35 -7.35
N ILE A 158 18.32 -13.01 -8.49
CA ILE A 158 18.85 -13.98 -9.44
C ILE A 158 20.05 -14.74 -8.87
N ASN A 159 21.04 -14.02 -8.35
CA ASN A 159 22.27 -14.65 -7.87
C ASN A 159 22.04 -15.51 -6.62
N ALA A 160 21.31 -15.00 -5.63
CA ALA A 160 21.04 -15.74 -4.41
C ALA A 160 20.11 -16.94 -4.66
N SER A 161 19.06 -16.78 -5.48
CA SER A 161 18.18 -17.91 -5.81
C SER A 161 18.94 -19.04 -6.50
N ARG A 162 19.80 -18.72 -7.47
CA ARG A 162 20.62 -19.70 -8.16
C ARG A 162 21.64 -20.37 -7.23
N LEU A 163 22.33 -19.58 -6.40
CA LEU A 163 23.30 -20.09 -5.44
C LEU A 163 22.66 -21.10 -4.49
N PHE A 164 21.60 -20.71 -3.80
CA PHE A 164 20.95 -21.59 -2.83
C PHE A 164 20.27 -22.79 -3.50
N SER A 165 19.68 -22.61 -4.68
CA SER A 165 19.10 -23.74 -5.42
C SER A 165 20.16 -24.77 -5.83
N CYS A 166 21.35 -24.34 -6.25
CA CYS A 166 22.46 -25.25 -6.57
C CYS A 166 23.05 -25.92 -5.33
N LEU A 167 23.21 -25.18 -4.23
CA LEU A 167 23.74 -25.70 -2.97
C LEU A 167 22.86 -26.77 -2.36
N TYR A 168 21.56 -26.58 -2.37
CA TYR A 168 20.59 -27.49 -1.75
C TYR A 168 19.92 -28.44 -2.75
N ASN A 169 20.30 -28.38 -4.01
CA ASN A 169 19.76 -29.20 -5.10
C ASN A 169 18.23 -29.22 -5.18
N GLN A 170 17.61 -28.05 -4.93
CA GLN A 170 16.17 -27.85 -5.02
C GLN A 170 15.84 -26.37 -5.36
N PRO A 171 14.70 -26.07 -6.02
CA PRO A 171 14.34 -24.71 -6.33
C PRO A 171 14.11 -23.89 -5.05
N LEU A 172 14.97 -22.90 -4.81
CA LEU A 172 14.87 -21.97 -3.69
C LEU A 172 14.85 -20.55 -4.24
N ALA A 173 13.77 -19.82 -3.95
CA ALA A 173 13.64 -18.44 -4.33
C ALA A 173 14.10 -17.52 -3.20
N VAL A 174 14.91 -16.52 -3.54
CA VAL A 174 15.35 -15.47 -2.63
C VAL A 174 14.84 -14.13 -3.12
N GLY A 175 14.27 -13.34 -2.24
CA GLY A 175 13.75 -12.02 -2.57
C GLY A 175 13.76 -11.08 -1.38
N ARG A 176 13.85 -9.81 -1.67
CA ARG A 176 14.01 -8.73 -0.68
C ARG A 176 12.87 -8.67 0.36
N VAL A 177 11.65 -9.03 0.00
CA VAL A 177 10.50 -9.07 0.91
C VAL A 177 10.24 -10.47 1.41
N MET A 178 10.17 -11.43 0.51
CA MET A 178 9.79 -12.82 0.81
C MET A 178 10.74 -13.48 1.81
N THR A 179 12.05 -13.33 1.63
CA THR A 179 13.04 -13.99 2.49
C THR A 179 13.07 -13.45 3.92
N PRO A 180 13.07 -12.12 4.17
CA PRO A 180 12.95 -11.60 5.53
C PRO A 180 11.64 -12.00 6.23
N VAL A 181 10.51 -11.99 5.52
CA VAL A 181 9.23 -12.42 6.10
C VAL A 181 9.27 -13.90 6.50
N LEU A 182 9.83 -14.76 5.65
CA LEU A 182 10.04 -16.17 5.99
C LEU A 182 10.96 -16.33 7.21
N ALA A 183 12.07 -15.58 7.26
CA ALA A 183 12.98 -15.61 8.39
C ALA A 183 12.30 -15.19 9.70
N MET A 184 11.51 -14.14 9.69
CA MET A 184 10.71 -13.71 10.85
C MET A 184 9.74 -14.79 11.31
N THR A 185 9.06 -15.46 10.37
CA THR A 185 8.14 -16.56 10.65
C THR A 185 8.88 -17.73 11.31
N VAL A 186 10.02 -18.15 10.74
CA VAL A 186 10.84 -19.25 11.29
C VAL A 186 11.34 -18.93 12.70
N VAL A 187 11.83 -17.69 12.93
CA VAL A 187 12.27 -17.26 14.27
C VAL A 187 11.11 -17.30 15.26
N ARG A 188 9.92 -16.87 14.84
CA ARG A 188 8.72 -16.91 15.70
C ARG A 188 8.31 -18.35 16.03
N GLU A 189 8.27 -19.22 15.04
CA GLU A 189 7.96 -20.65 15.25
C GLU A 189 8.98 -21.33 16.18
N ALA A 190 10.27 -21.03 16.01
CA ALA A 190 11.31 -21.53 16.91
C ALA A 190 11.10 -21.03 18.36
N ALA A 191 10.73 -19.78 18.55
CA ALA A 191 10.43 -19.22 19.87
C ALA A 191 9.19 -19.87 20.50
N ILE A 192 8.16 -20.18 19.69
CA ILE A 192 6.97 -20.91 20.15
C ILE A 192 7.34 -22.34 20.56
N ALA A 193 8.13 -23.05 19.75
CA ALA A 193 8.56 -24.40 20.02
C ALA A 193 9.47 -24.48 21.27
N ALA A 194 10.27 -23.47 21.52
CA ALA A 194 11.16 -23.38 22.71
C ALA A 194 10.46 -22.77 23.93
N PHE A 195 9.18 -22.44 23.83
CA PHE A 195 8.45 -21.77 24.91
C PHE A 195 8.31 -22.69 26.14
N THR A 196 8.85 -22.24 27.24
CA THR A 196 8.70 -22.91 28.55
C THR A 196 7.70 -22.14 29.39
N PRO A 197 6.55 -22.73 29.74
CA PRO A 197 5.56 -22.06 30.58
C PRO A 197 6.11 -21.81 32.00
N GLU A 198 6.03 -20.58 32.43
CA GLU A 198 6.35 -20.19 33.81
C GLU A 198 5.06 -20.06 34.60
N LYS A 199 5.01 -20.70 35.77
CA LYS A 199 3.87 -20.54 36.69
C LYS A 199 4.05 -19.29 37.50
N PHE A 200 2.97 -18.57 37.67
CA PHE A 200 2.86 -17.45 38.60
C PHE A 200 1.52 -17.56 39.35
N TYR A 201 1.41 -16.82 40.42
CA TYR A 201 0.22 -16.79 41.28
C TYR A 201 -0.22 -15.33 41.43
N THR A 202 -1.52 -15.12 41.58
CA THR A 202 -2.11 -13.86 42.02
C THR A 202 -3.00 -14.10 43.22
N VAL A 203 -3.13 -13.12 44.08
CA VAL A 203 -4.08 -13.13 45.18
C VAL A 203 -5.10 -12.05 44.87
N ASP A 204 -6.35 -12.44 44.70
CA ASP A 204 -7.45 -11.55 44.39
C ASP A 204 -8.36 -11.40 45.61
N LEU A 205 -8.73 -10.17 45.92
CA LEU A 205 -9.64 -9.80 47.02
C LEU A 205 -10.94 -9.29 46.40
N GLU A 206 -12.03 -9.94 46.77
CA GLU A 206 -13.38 -9.42 46.52
C GLU A 206 -13.81 -8.58 47.69
N LEU A 207 -14.02 -7.31 47.43
CA LEU A 207 -14.44 -6.36 48.45
C LEU A 207 -15.98 -6.29 48.52
N THR A 208 -16.52 -5.99 49.71
CA THR A 208 -17.98 -5.84 49.92
C THR A 208 -18.63 -4.75 49.06
N SER A 209 -17.83 -3.82 48.54
CA SER A 209 -18.23 -2.82 47.56
C SER A 209 -18.44 -3.34 46.13
N GLY A 210 -18.20 -4.63 45.88
CA GLY A 210 -18.20 -5.22 44.53
C GLY A 210 -16.93 -4.99 43.71
N CYS A 211 -15.93 -4.29 44.24
CA CYS A 211 -14.64 -4.10 43.59
C CYS A 211 -13.71 -5.29 43.85
N THR A 212 -12.90 -5.63 42.88
CA THR A 212 -11.82 -6.65 42.99
C THR A 212 -10.47 -5.95 43.05
N ALA A 213 -9.61 -6.36 43.97
CA ALA A 213 -8.23 -5.94 44.07
C ALA A 213 -7.29 -7.13 43.85
N SER A 214 -6.40 -7.03 42.89
CA SER A 214 -5.46 -8.10 42.51
C SER A 214 -4.02 -7.76 42.88
N SER A 215 -3.29 -8.73 43.41
CA SER A 215 -1.85 -8.60 43.61
C SER A 215 -1.10 -8.53 42.27
N ARG A 216 0.17 -8.12 42.32
CA ARG A 216 1.10 -8.35 41.20
C ARG A 216 1.35 -9.87 41.07
N ARG A 217 1.87 -10.28 39.91
CA ARG A 217 2.30 -11.66 39.70
C ARG A 217 3.37 -12.06 40.70
N ILE A 218 3.15 -13.17 41.37
CA ILE A 218 4.02 -13.76 42.40
C ILE A 218 4.59 -15.06 41.84
N PRO A 219 5.93 -15.18 41.65
CA PRO A 219 6.52 -16.38 41.06
C PRO A 219 6.41 -17.61 42.01
N GLU A 220 6.50 -17.39 43.30
CA GLU A 220 6.56 -18.46 44.31
C GLU A 220 5.21 -18.69 44.98
N LYS A 221 4.79 -19.95 44.98
CA LYS A 221 3.50 -20.38 45.57
C LYS A 221 3.40 -20.09 47.07
N ASN A 222 4.47 -20.36 47.83
CA ASN A 222 4.51 -20.10 49.26
C ASN A 222 4.32 -18.61 49.62
N VAL A 223 4.88 -17.71 48.82
CA VAL A 223 4.70 -16.26 49.00
C VAL A 223 3.26 -15.85 48.75
N ALA A 224 2.62 -16.39 47.72
CA ALA A 224 1.20 -16.15 47.44
C ALA A 224 0.28 -16.70 48.53
N GLU A 225 0.57 -17.91 49.03
CA GLU A 225 -0.17 -18.55 50.14
C GLU A 225 -0.04 -17.76 51.45
N ASN A 226 1.16 -17.24 51.76
CA ASN A 226 1.38 -16.41 52.92
C ASN A 226 0.62 -15.08 52.85
N LEU A 227 0.63 -14.44 51.68
CA LEU A 227 -0.12 -13.25 51.39
C LEU A 227 -1.63 -13.51 51.56
N LEU A 228 -2.15 -14.60 51.01
CA LEU A 228 -3.56 -15.00 51.15
C LEU A 228 -3.95 -15.22 52.62
N LYS A 229 -3.09 -15.89 53.41
CA LYS A 229 -3.31 -16.11 54.85
C LYS A 229 -3.36 -14.77 55.60
N ALA A 230 -2.46 -13.83 55.28
CA ALA A 230 -2.47 -12.50 55.89
C ALA A 230 -3.73 -11.74 55.56
N CYS A 231 -4.15 -11.73 54.31
CA CYS A 231 -5.41 -11.06 53.89
C CYS A 231 -6.65 -11.66 54.60
N ARG A 232 -6.70 -12.97 54.76
CA ARG A 232 -7.79 -13.66 55.46
C ARG A 232 -7.84 -13.35 56.96
N LYS A 233 -6.68 -13.10 57.57
CA LYS A 233 -6.59 -12.78 59.02
C LYS A 233 -7.04 -11.35 59.28
N GLU A 234 -6.61 -10.40 58.45
CA GLU A 234 -6.88 -8.97 58.69
C GLU A 234 -8.32 -8.58 58.31
N MET A 235 -8.94 -9.21 57.31
CA MET A 235 -10.32 -8.98 56.82
C MET A 235 -10.64 -7.51 56.44
N VAL A 236 -9.61 -6.67 56.37
CA VAL A 236 -9.72 -5.23 56.05
C VAL A 236 -8.64 -4.82 55.09
N ALA A 237 -9.00 -4.09 54.06
CA ALA A 237 -8.08 -3.50 53.12
C ALA A 237 -8.14 -1.95 53.21
N THR A 238 -6.96 -1.32 53.35
CA THR A 238 -6.84 0.15 53.40
C THR A 238 -6.38 0.68 52.07
N ILE A 239 -7.15 1.61 51.47
CA ILE A 239 -6.75 2.32 50.26
C ILE A 239 -5.70 3.33 50.63
N GLN A 240 -4.45 3.11 50.18
CA GLN A 240 -3.33 4.01 50.44
C GLN A 240 -3.27 5.19 49.45
N ARG A 241 -3.74 4.97 48.23
CA ARG A 241 -3.64 5.98 47.18
C ARG A 241 -4.74 5.79 46.13
N ILE A 242 -5.42 6.86 45.79
CA ILE A 242 -6.34 6.96 44.66
C ILE A 242 -5.67 7.84 43.59
N THR A 243 -5.58 7.35 42.37
CA THR A 243 -5.08 8.14 41.23
C THR A 243 -6.18 8.22 40.21
N ARG A 244 -6.63 9.42 39.89
CA ARG A 244 -7.55 9.70 38.79
C ARG A 244 -6.75 10.29 37.64
N LYS A 245 -6.84 9.71 36.47
CA LYS A 245 -6.22 10.24 35.24
C LYS A 245 -7.29 10.38 34.18
N GLU A 246 -7.44 11.55 33.65
CA GLU A 246 -8.15 11.75 32.40
C GLU A 246 -7.32 11.16 31.26
N LYS A 247 -7.95 10.36 30.44
CA LYS A 247 -7.36 9.74 29.27
C LYS A 247 -8.15 10.18 28.05
N SER A 248 -7.52 10.91 27.19
CA SER A 248 -8.11 11.27 25.90
C SER A 248 -7.70 10.21 24.89
N GLU A 249 -8.65 9.59 24.22
CA GLU A 249 -8.41 8.69 23.09
C GLU A 249 -8.77 9.42 21.80
N ASN A 250 -7.85 9.41 20.88
CA ASN A 250 -8.10 9.97 19.55
C ASN A 250 -8.93 9.00 18.72
N PRO A 251 -9.80 9.48 17.83
CA PRO A 251 -10.45 8.63 16.85
C PRO A 251 -9.40 7.91 15.99
N PRO A 252 -9.72 6.73 15.45
CA PRO A 252 -8.79 6.01 14.56
C PRO A 252 -8.46 6.85 13.33
N PRO A 253 -7.27 6.66 12.73
CA PRO A 253 -6.93 7.28 11.45
C PRO A 253 -7.78 6.70 10.33
N LEU A 254 -7.71 7.33 9.15
CA LEU A 254 -8.26 6.74 7.92
C LEU A 254 -7.54 5.43 7.58
N TYR A 255 -8.14 4.61 6.73
CA TYR A 255 -7.58 3.32 6.37
C TYR A 255 -6.46 3.43 5.33
N ASP A 256 -5.31 2.83 5.66
CA ASP A 256 -4.41 2.25 4.68
C ASP A 256 -4.81 0.79 4.39
N LEU A 257 -4.15 0.14 3.44
CA LEU A 257 -4.47 -1.26 3.11
C LEU A 257 -4.26 -2.20 4.30
N THR A 258 -3.20 -2.02 5.06
CA THR A 258 -2.84 -2.92 6.17
C THR A 258 -3.83 -2.84 7.32
N THR A 259 -4.23 -1.63 7.70
CA THR A 259 -5.23 -1.42 8.76
C THR A 259 -6.61 -1.90 8.34
N LEU A 260 -6.99 -1.67 7.08
CA LEU A 260 -8.23 -2.20 6.51
C LEU A 260 -8.26 -3.74 6.53
N GLN A 261 -7.16 -4.40 6.11
CA GLN A 261 -7.04 -5.86 6.14
C GLN A 261 -7.14 -6.42 7.56
N ARG A 262 -6.50 -5.76 8.54
CA ARG A 262 -6.58 -6.16 9.95
C ARG A 262 -8.00 -6.07 10.50
N ASP A 263 -8.69 -4.97 10.24
CA ASP A 263 -10.04 -4.77 10.75
C ASP A 263 -11.05 -5.65 10.01
N ALA A 264 -10.93 -5.84 8.70
CA ALA A 264 -11.74 -6.79 7.95
C ALA A 264 -11.54 -8.23 8.45
N ASN A 265 -10.31 -8.62 8.81
CA ASN A 265 -10.07 -9.92 9.43
C ASN A 265 -10.71 -10.04 10.82
N ARG A 266 -10.54 -9.02 11.67
CA ARG A 266 -11.05 -9.00 13.03
C ARG A 266 -12.57 -8.99 13.08
N LEU A 267 -13.23 -8.22 12.21
CA LEU A 267 -14.68 -7.97 12.25
C LEU A 267 -15.47 -8.96 11.36
N LEU A 268 -14.90 -9.35 10.21
CA LEU A 268 -15.59 -10.12 9.18
C LEU A 268 -14.95 -11.48 8.90
N GLY A 269 -13.79 -11.78 9.49
CA GLY A 269 -13.06 -13.03 9.27
C GLY A 269 -12.40 -13.14 7.89
N TYR A 270 -12.29 -12.06 7.12
CA TYR A 270 -11.67 -12.09 5.79
C TYR A 270 -10.15 -12.24 5.88
N SER A 271 -9.58 -13.00 4.97
CA SER A 271 -8.13 -13.01 4.79
C SER A 271 -7.65 -11.69 4.18
N ALA A 272 -6.36 -11.38 4.34
CA ALA A 272 -5.75 -10.19 3.72
C ALA A 272 -5.96 -10.17 2.19
N GLN A 273 -5.85 -11.33 1.53
CA GLN A 273 -6.06 -11.45 0.08
C GLN A 273 -7.54 -11.18 -0.30
N GLN A 274 -8.50 -11.77 0.42
CA GLN A 274 -9.93 -11.53 0.17
C GLN A 274 -10.28 -10.04 0.33
N THR A 275 -9.76 -9.40 1.38
CA THR A 275 -9.97 -7.96 1.58
C THR A 275 -9.42 -7.15 0.41
N LEU A 276 -8.19 -7.44 -0.02
CA LEU A 276 -7.59 -6.76 -1.17
C LEU A 276 -8.42 -6.98 -2.45
N ASP A 277 -8.88 -8.21 -2.71
CA ASP A 277 -9.66 -8.54 -3.92
C ASP A 277 -11.00 -7.80 -3.93
N TYR A 278 -11.66 -7.68 -2.78
CA TYR A 278 -12.92 -6.93 -2.66
C TYR A 278 -12.71 -5.43 -2.89
N VAL A 279 -11.73 -4.82 -2.20
CA VAL A 279 -11.48 -3.39 -2.36
C VAL A 279 -10.96 -3.07 -3.76
N GLN A 280 -10.18 -3.95 -4.37
CA GLN A 280 -9.75 -3.82 -5.76
C GLN A 280 -10.96 -3.78 -6.72
N ARG A 281 -11.95 -4.67 -6.53
CA ARG A 281 -13.18 -4.66 -7.33
C ARG A 281 -14.01 -3.39 -7.11
N LEU A 282 -14.08 -2.90 -5.87
CA LEU A 282 -14.75 -1.64 -5.56
C LEU A 282 -14.06 -0.47 -6.26
N TYR A 283 -12.72 -0.44 -6.24
CA TYR A 283 -11.92 0.55 -6.96
C TYR A 283 -12.17 0.50 -8.49
N GLU A 284 -12.19 -0.69 -9.09
CA GLU A 284 -12.46 -0.88 -10.52
C GLU A 284 -13.87 -0.40 -10.91
N LYS A 285 -14.83 -0.52 -10.00
CA LYS A 285 -16.18 0.05 -10.11
C LYS A 285 -16.24 1.53 -9.75
N LYS A 286 -15.12 2.15 -9.35
CA LYS A 286 -15.02 3.55 -8.90
C LYS A 286 -15.81 3.87 -7.62
N LEU A 287 -16.03 2.89 -6.77
CA LEU A 287 -16.75 3.04 -5.51
C LEU A 287 -15.81 3.38 -4.34
N THR A 288 -14.51 3.09 -4.47
CA THR A 288 -13.47 3.44 -3.52
C THR A 288 -12.26 4.03 -4.23
N THR A 289 -11.39 4.72 -3.48
CA THR A 289 -10.09 5.16 -3.94
C THR A 289 -9.10 3.99 -4.07
N TYR A 290 -7.89 4.25 -4.56
CA TYR A 290 -6.92 3.19 -4.84
C TYR A 290 -6.52 2.41 -3.58
N PRO A 291 -6.64 1.08 -3.58
CA PRO A 291 -6.53 0.31 -2.35
C PRO A 291 -5.08 0.04 -1.88
N ARG A 292 -4.09 0.09 -2.79
CA ARG A 292 -2.70 -0.20 -2.42
C ARG A 292 -1.98 1.07 -1.98
N THR A 293 -2.40 1.60 -0.85
CA THR A 293 -1.80 2.77 -0.21
C THR A 293 -1.29 2.42 1.18
N ASP A 294 -0.22 3.06 1.60
CA ASP A 294 0.33 3.03 2.96
C ASP A 294 0.03 4.33 3.73
N SER A 295 -0.69 5.26 3.10
CA SER A 295 -1.08 6.51 3.73
C SER A 295 -2.42 6.39 4.45
N CYS A 296 -2.46 6.94 5.67
CA CYS A 296 -3.68 7.18 6.45
C CYS A 296 -4.15 8.64 6.35
N TYR A 297 -3.59 9.40 5.40
CA TYR A 297 -3.85 10.83 5.24
C TYR A 297 -4.44 11.12 3.88
N ILE A 298 -5.14 12.26 3.79
CA ILE A 298 -5.65 12.85 2.56
C ILE A 298 -5.00 14.20 2.31
N THR A 299 -5.21 14.76 1.14
CA THR A 299 -4.78 16.11 0.78
C THR A 299 -5.88 17.14 1.06
N ASP A 300 -5.51 18.42 1.05
CA ASP A 300 -6.46 19.51 1.20
C ASP A 300 -7.53 19.47 0.08
N ASP A 301 -7.19 18.98 -1.10
CA ASP A 301 -8.09 18.86 -2.25
C ASP A 301 -9.22 17.83 -2.02
N ASP A 302 -9.02 16.90 -1.08
CA ASP A 302 -9.97 15.84 -0.76
C ASP A 302 -10.85 16.19 0.48
N GLU A 303 -10.59 17.31 1.16
CA GLU A 303 -11.27 17.71 2.40
C GLU A 303 -12.77 17.95 2.17
N GLU A 304 -13.10 18.76 1.17
CA GLU A 304 -14.49 19.05 0.80
C GLU A 304 -15.27 17.78 0.42
N MET A 305 -14.63 16.88 -0.33
CA MET A 305 -15.23 15.60 -0.68
C MET A 305 -15.48 14.73 0.57
N LEU A 306 -14.57 14.73 1.54
CA LEU A 306 -14.74 13.95 2.76
C LEU A 306 -15.89 14.47 3.62
N GLU A 307 -16.07 15.78 3.71
CA GLU A 307 -17.18 16.40 4.43
C GLU A 307 -18.52 16.00 3.80
N GLU A 308 -18.66 16.17 2.48
CA GLU A 308 -19.88 15.76 1.75
C GLU A 308 -20.18 14.26 1.94
N LEU A 309 -19.15 13.40 1.80
CA LEU A 309 -19.29 11.96 1.98
C LEU A 309 -19.73 11.59 3.40
N THR A 310 -19.23 12.30 4.41
CA THR A 310 -19.60 12.04 5.80
C THR A 310 -21.07 12.34 6.02
N GLU A 311 -21.55 13.51 5.59
CA GLU A 311 -22.96 13.91 5.72
C GLU A 311 -23.92 12.93 5.01
N GLU A 312 -23.53 12.44 3.84
CA GLU A 312 -24.36 11.51 3.08
C GLU A 312 -24.34 10.10 3.69
N LEU A 313 -23.18 9.63 4.19
CA LEU A 313 -23.07 8.36 4.87
C LEU A 313 -23.84 8.35 6.20
N GLU A 314 -23.85 9.44 6.96
CA GLU A 314 -24.65 9.59 8.16
C GLU A 314 -26.15 9.44 7.85
N ARG A 315 -26.63 10.07 6.78
CA ARG A 315 -28.01 9.92 6.29
C ARG A 315 -28.31 8.50 5.83
N PHE A 316 -27.39 7.87 5.10
CA PHE A 316 -27.58 6.52 4.56
C PHE A 316 -27.59 5.45 5.67
N LEU A 317 -26.75 5.62 6.69
CA LEU A 317 -26.63 4.68 7.82
C LEU A 317 -27.59 4.98 8.98
N ASP A 318 -28.43 6.02 8.85
CA ASP A 318 -29.32 6.52 9.92
C ASP A 318 -28.58 6.78 11.24
N ILE A 319 -27.37 7.31 11.13
CA ILE A 319 -26.53 7.68 12.27
C ILE A 319 -26.86 9.12 12.65
N THR A 320 -27.38 9.32 13.85
CA THR A 320 -27.53 10.66 14.42
C THR A 320 -26.31 10.92 15.31
N PRO A 321 -25.50 11.95 15.04
CA PRO A 321 -24.39 12.31 15.92
C PRO A 321 -24.90 12.58 17.34
N ALA A 322 -24.22 12.04 18.35
CA ALA A 322 -24.63 12.18 19.75
C ALA A 322 -24.58 13.64 20.24
N ASP A 323 -23.68 14.45 19.67
CA ASP A 323 -23.54 15.89 19.88
C ASP A 323 -23.22 16.59 18.57
N ALA A 324 -24.00 17.62 18.23
CA ALA A 324 -23.83 18.38 16.97
C ALA A 324 -22.43 19.03 16.83
N ASP A 325 -21.78 19.37 17.95
CA ASP A 325 -20.41 19.92 17.97
C ASP A 325 -19.32 18.86 17.74
N GLU A 326 -19.64 17.56 17.92
CA GLU A 326 -18.71 16.43 17.67
C GLU A 326 -18.89 15.82 16.28
N ALA A 327 -19.96 16.16 15.59
CA ALA A 327 -20.31 15.62 14.27
C ALA A 327 -19.44 16.13 13.12
N VAL A 328 -18.74 17.24 13.31
CA VAL A 328 -17.85 17.77 12.27
C VAL A 328 -16.61 16.87 12.18
N PRO A 329 -16.36 16.21 11.04
CA PRO A 329 -15.11 15.48 10.84
C PRO A 329 -13.94 16.38 11.19
N ARG A 330 -13.13 15.99 12.17
CA ARG A 330 -11.93 16.75 12.53
C ARG A 330 -10.86 16.50 11.48
N THR A 331 -11.12 16.99 10.26
CA THR A 331 -10.31 16.78 9.06
C THR A 331 -8.85 17.21 9.26
N ARG A 332 -8.59 18.22 10.09
CA ARG A 332 -7.23 18.67 10.46
C ARG A 332 -6.29 17.56 10.98
N ARG A 333 -6.82 16.41 11.40
CA ARG A 333 -6.00 15.26 11.83
C ARG A 333 -5.72 14.28 10.69
N THR A 334 -6.55 14.30 9.69
CA THR A 334 -6.52 13.39 8.54
C THR A 334 -5.95 14.08 7.31
N VAL A 335 -6.07 15.41 7.22
CA VAL A 335 -5.53 16.22 6.14
C VAL A 335 -4.06 16.54 6.40
N ASN A 336 -3.16 15.95 5.63
CA ASN A 336 -1.74 16.24 5.69
C ASN A 336 -1.04 15.85 4.38
N ARG A 337 -0.91 16.80 3.47
CA ARG A 337 -0.32 16.59 2.15
C ARG A 337 1.12 16.05 2.17
N GLU A 338 1.92 16.43 3.18
CA GLU A 338 3.31 15.97 3.29
C GLU A 338 3.42 14.48 3.67
N LYS A 339 2.37 13.92 4.27
CA LYS A 339 2.28 12.51 4.68
C LYS A 339 1.51 11.64 3.69
N VAL A 340 0.96 12.22 2.65
CA VAL A 340 0.43 11.45 1.51
C VAL A 340 1.61 11.04 0.66
N THR A 341 1.78 9.73 0.46
CA THR A 341 2.83 9.15 -0.38
C THR A 341 2.42 9.16 -1.85
N ASP A 342 2.46 8.02 -2.52
CA ASP A 342 2.03 7.90 -3.91
C ASP A 342 0.49 8.02 -4.05
N HIS A 343 -0.25 7.62 -3.00
CA HIS A 343 -1.71 7.66 -2.92
C HIS A 343 -2.17 8.10 -1.52
N HIS A 344 -3.33 8.75 -1.44
CA HIS A 344 -3.98 9.07 -0.16
C HIS A 344 -4.67 7.84 0.46
N ALA A 345 -5.25 8.00 1.65
CA ALA A 345 -5.98 6.95 2.36
C ALA A 345 -7.13 6.35 1.53
N ILE A 346 -7.55 5.14 1.87
CA ILE A 346 -8.70 4.48 1.25
C ILE A 346 -9.98 5.13 1.73
N LEU A 347 -10.73 5.69 0.78
CA LEU A 347 -12.01 6.35 1.01
C LEU A 347 -13.09 5.80 0.06
N PRO A 348 -14.36 5.84 0.44
CA PRO A 348 -15.45 5.73 -0.51
C PRO A 348 -15.39 6.95 -1.47
N THR A 349 -15.98 6.81 -2.64
CA THR A 349 -16.11 7.91 -3.61
C THR A 349 -17.57 8.36 -3.68
N ARG A 350 -17.82 9.54 -4.25
CA ARG A 350 -19.18 10.01 -4.54
C ARG A 350 -20.02 9.01 -5.35
N SER A 351 -19.38 8.21 -6.21
CA SER A 351 -20.08 7.17 -6.99
C SER A 351 -20.64 6.03 -6.14
N MET A 352 -20.11 5.82 -4.91
CA MET A 352 -20.62 4.81 -4.00
C MET A 352 -22.02 5.15 -3.51
N LEU A 353 -22.30 6.44 -3.28
CA LEU A 353 -23.58 6.93 -2.78
C LEU A 353 -24.70 6.84 -3.83
N GLN A 354 -24.34 6.71 -5.12
CA GLN A 354 -25.27 6.58 -6.25
C GLN A 354 -25.42 5.13 -6.72
N ALA A 355 -24.68 4.20 -6.11
CA ALA A 355 -24.72 2.80 -6.49
C ALA A 355 -25.88 2.10 -5.77
N ASP A 356 -26.72 1.40 -6.52
CA ASP A 356 -27.61 0.37 -5.98
C ASP A 356 -26.71 -0.76 -5.43
N LEU A 357 -26.51 -0.77 -4.12
CA LEU A 357 -25.70 -1.76 -3.38
C LEU A 357 -26.52 -3.00 -3.09
#